data_28b83fa473cfaf6b50e60605d9a72b4c
#
_entry.id   28b83fa473cfaf6b50e60605d9a72b4c
#
_cell.length_a   1.000
_cell.length_b   1.000
_cell.length_c   1.000
_cell.angle_alpha   90.00
_cell.angle_beta   90.00
_cell.angle_gamma   90.00
#
_symmetry.space_group_name_H-M   'P 1'
#
loop_
_entity.id
_entity.type
_entity.pdbx_description
1 polymer ?
#
loop_
_entity_poly.entity_id
_entity_poly.type
_entity_poly.pdbx_seq_one_letter_code
_entity_poly.pdbx_strand_id
1 'polypeptide(L)'
;RGGFGGLRQGLDATKMVGLNLNYEKKNLIQLDGSVRWNHSDGNLATKVASENFVSSSGSFANRLSQNYSRTNSWDARFRMEWTPDSMWNIMFRPSISLKKTDGRTISSSAAFNEDPYEYVDNPLDDASIEQLAQEDRVVNKQKTTTISYGDATTANGMIQVNRKLSGNGRNVTLRVDGNYSDEDSKTFSTQDLQYFQLMDMLGQDSTYQAYRYNLMPTKNWGYAVKAVYSEPIANKTYLQFSYQYKYSFSKSDRSTYDFSRLNNGVFDNITPAYRSWESYLACLTEPLADY
;
A
#
# COMPACT_ATOMS: atom_id res chain seq x y z
N ARG A 1 15.64 -11.18 -28.30
CA ARG A 1 16.66 -10.66 -27.37
C ARG A 1 15.95 -9.77 -26.37
N GLY A 2 16.24 -10.00 -25.11
CA GLY A 2 15.52 -9.60 -23.94
C GLY A 2 15.28 -8.12 -23.77
N GLY A 3 14.21 -7.83 -23.02
CA GLY A 3 13.80 -6.49 -22.64
C GLY A 3 14.93 -5.68 -22.05
N PHE A 4 14.95 -4.42 -22.41
CA PHE A 4 15.85 -3.43 -21.81
C PHE A 4 15.65 -3.43 -20.30
N GLY A 5 16.68 -3.81 -19.58
CA GLY A 5 16.64 -3.87 -18.12
C GLY A 5 16.47 -2.48 -17.54
N GLY A 6 15.44 -2.31 -16.71
CA GLY A 6 15.27 -1.08 -15.94
C GLY A 6 16.43 -0.90 -14.96
N LEU A 7 17.08 0.25 -15.00
CA LEU A 7 18.05 0.65 -13.99
C LEU A 7 17.29 1.17 -12.77
N ARG A 8 17.61 0.62 -11.60
CA ARG A 8 17.10 1.06 -10.30
C ARG A 8 18.26 1.62 -9.48
N GLN A 9 18.12 2.83 -9.02
CA GLN A 9 19.07 3.46 -8.13
C GLN A 9 18.32 4.12 -6.99
N GLY A 10 18.68 3.84 -5.75
CA GLY A 10 17.98 4.40 -4.62
C GLY A 10 18.73 4.28 -3.31
N LEU A 11 18.26 5.06 -2.36
CA LEU A 11 18.67 5.01 -0.97
C LEU A 11 17.45 4.60 -0.14
N ASP A 12 17.66 3.68 0.77
CA ASP A 12 16.67 3.27 1.76
C ASP A 12 17.30 3.30 3.14
N ALA A 13 16.70 4.08 4.03
CA ALA A 13 17.15 4.22 5.40
C ALA A 13 16.06 3.65 6.33
N THR A 14 16.41 2.62 7.08
CA THR A 14 15.49 2.01 8.04
C THR A 14 16.05 2.14 9.45
N LYS A 15 15.20 2.59 10.39
CA LYS A 15 15.46 2.63 11.82
C LYS A 15 14.45 1.74 12.52
N MET A 16 14.90 0.94 13.46
CA MET A 16 14.05 0.05 14.22
C MET A 16 14.46 0.08 15.69
N VAL A 17 13.46 0.19 16.55
CA VAL A 17 13.62 0.02 17.99
C VAL A 17 12.60 -1.00 18.46
N GLY A 18 13.03 -1.97 19.25
CA GLY A 18 12.15 -3.01 19.76
C GLY A 18 12.42 -3.30 21.22
N LEU A 19 11.34 -3.58 21.95
CA LEU A 19 11.38 -4.07 23.32
C LEU A 19 10.67 -5.43 23.35
N ASN A 20 11.31 -6.41 23.97
CA ASN A 20 10.72 -7.73 24.20
C ASN A 20 10.66 -8.02 25.68
N LEU A 21 9.56 -8.57 26.12
CA LEU A 21 9.32 -9.06 27.47
C LEU A 21 9.04 -10.56 27.39
N ASN A 22 9.69 -11.33 28.23
CA ASN A 22 9.45 -12.75 28.35
C ASN A 22 9.42 -13.11 29.85
N TYR A 23 8.36 -13.79 30.28
CA TYR A 23 8.21 -14.28 31.65
C TYR A 23 7.59 -15.65 31.62
N GLU A 24 8.22 -16.58 32.35
CA GLU A 24 7.73 -17.94 32.47
C GLU A 24 7.73 -18.37 33.94
N LYS A 25 6.60 -18.88 34.39
CA LYS A 25 6.50 -19.66 35.61
C LYS A 25 6.08 -21.08 35.22
N LYS A 26 7.02 -22.02 35.35
CA LYS A 26 6.87 -23.39 34.92
C LYS A 26 5.51 -23.99 35.34
N ASN A 27 4.83 -24.61 34.39
CA ASN A 27 3.53 -25.28 34.52
C ASN A 27 2.39 -24.38 35.01
N LEU A 28 2.52 -23.05 34.92
CA LEU A 28 1.47 -22.12 35.35
C LEU A 28 1.18 -21.07 34.29
N ILE A 29 2.16 -20.26 33.94
CA ILE A 29 1.95 -19.13 33.04
C ILE A 29 3.19 -18.81 32.24
N GLN A 30 2.97 -18.54 30.95
CA GLN A 30 3.97 -17.98 30.04
C GLN A 30 3.42 -16.66 29.45
N LEU A 31 4.22 -15.63 29.52
CA LEU A 31 3.92 -14.31 28.97
C LEU A 31 5.03 -13.89 28.02
N ASP A 32 4.66 -13.57 26.80
CA ASP A 32 5.57 -13.02 25.80
C ASP A 32 4.97 -11.71 25.30
N GLY A 33 5.75 -10.65 25.30
CA GLY A 33 5.35 -9.36 24.79
C GLY A 33 6.42 -8.74 23.91
N SER A 34 6.02 -8.05 22.87
CA SER A 34 6.93 -7.27 22.06
C SER A 34 6.27 -5.99 21.58
N VAL A 35 7.03 -4.90 21.64
CA VAL A 35 6.68 -3.63 21.01
C VAL A 35 7.81 -3.24 20.10
N ARG A 36 7.48 -2.89 18.86
CA ARG A 36 8.46 -2.50 17.85
C ARG A 36 8.01 -1.22 17.16
N TRP A 37 8.93 -0.30 17.03
CA TRP A 37 8.82 0.85 16.19
C TRP A 37 9.74 0.69 14.98
N ASN A 38 9.20 0.95 13.78
CA ASN A 38 9.95 0.99 12.55
C ASN A 38 9.73 2.34 11.87
N HIS A 39 10.82 2.90 11.38
CA HIS A 39 10.82 4.05 10.49
C HIS A 39 11.62 3.69 9.23
N SER A 40 10.98 3.83 8.08
CA SER A 40 11.63 3.63 6.78
C SER A 40 11.47 4.91 5.96
N ASP A 41 12.54 5.31 5.29
CA ASP A 41 12.63 6.50 4.46
C ASP A 41 13.38 6.12 3.18
N GLY A 42 12.66 6.04 2.07
CA GLY A 42 13.16 5.56 0.79
C GLY A 42 13.09 6.62 -0.32
N ASN A 43 14.10 6.62 -1.17
CA ASN A 43 14.14 7.38 -2.40
C ASN A 43 14.64 6.46 -3.51
N LEU A 44 13.78 6.11 -4.44
CA LEU A 44 14.06 5.18 -5.51
C LEU A 44 13.84 5.85 -6.87
N ALA A 45 14.88 5.94 -7.68
CA ALA A 45 14.79 6.29 -9.08
C ALA A 45 14.79 5.04 -9.95
N THR A 46 13.88 5.01 -10.94
CA THR A 46 13.77 3.90 -11.89
C THR A 46 13.69 4.47 -13.30
N LYS A 47 14.60 4.05 -14.18
CA LYS A 47 14.58 4.35 -15.60
C LYS A 47 14.26 3.06 -16.37
N VAL A 48 13.25 3.12 -17.23
CA VAL A 48 12.82 1.98 -18.05
C VAL A 48 12.77 2.44 -19.51
N ALA A 49 13.37 1.66 -20.39
CA ALA A 49 13.17 1.75 -21.82
C ALA A 49 12.57 0.42 -22.30
N SER A 50 11.54 0.47 -23.13
CA SER A 50 10.85 -0.71 -23.63
C SER A 50 10.52 -0.55 -25.11
N GLU A 51 10.50 -1.66 -25.81
CA GLU A 51 10.09 -1.77 -27.20
C GLU A 51 8.91 -2.73 -27.31
N ASN A 52 7.89 -2.32 -28.05
CA ASN A 52 6.71 -3.13 -28.32
C ASN A 52 6.73 -3.54 -29.80
N PHE A 53 7.03 -4.79 -30.07
CA PHE A 53 7.15 -5.34 -31.44
C PHE A 53 5.80 -5.53 -32.17
N VAL A 54 4.68 -5.31 -31.50
CA VAL A 54 3.34 -5.51 -32.08
C VAL A 54 2.74 -4.20 -32.60
N SER A 55 3.26 -3.05 -32.16
CA SER A 55 2.77 -1.73 -32.57
C SER A 55 3.72 -1.04 -33.55
N SER A 56 3.18 -0.42 -34.58
CA SER A 56 3.94 0.41 -35.52
C SER A 56 4.00 1.88 -35.07
N SER A 57 3.11 2.31 -34.17
CA SER A 57 3.10 3.65 -33.61
C SER A 57 3.33 3.57 -32.12
N GLY A 58 4.26 4.36 -31.59
CA GLY A 58 4.61 4.35 -30.20
C GLY A 58 5.27 3.03 -29.75
N SER A 59 6.04 2.40 -30.66
CA SER A 59 6.70 1.12 -30.40
C SER A 59 7.79 1.22 -29.32
N PHE A 60 8.40 2.38 -29.18
CA PHE A 60 9.40 2.64 -28.16
C PHE A 60 8.82 3.52 -27.05
N ALA A 61 9.03 3.13 -25.80
CA ALA A 61 8.59 3.91 -24.65
C ALA A 61 9.69 4.02 -23.62
N ASN A 62 9.94 5.26 -23.19
CA ASN A 62 10.86 5.55 -22.11
C ASN A 62 10.12 6.13 -20.93
N ARG A 63 10.52 5.72 -19.73
CA ARG A 63 9.96 6.19 -18.47
C ARG A 63 11.06 6.41 -17.45
N LEU A 64 11.01 7.57 -16.81
CA LEU A 64 11.78 7.89 -15.62
C LEU A 64 10.80 8.10 -14.48
N SER A 65 10.98 7.42 -13.37
CA SER A 65 10.17 7.65 -12.17
C SER A 65 11.06 7.78 -10.95
N GLN A 66 10.69 8.71 -10.08
CA GLN A 66 11.30 8.89 -8.77
C GLN A 66 10.23 8.73 -7.71
N ASN A 67 10.45 7.80 -6.81
CA ASN A 67 9.54 7.45 -5.74
C ASN A 67 10.18 7.76 -4.39
N TYR A 68 9.58 8.67 -3.65
CA TYR A 68 9.90 8.98 -2.27
C TYR A 68 8.85 8.34 -1.39
N SER A 69 9.26 7.58 -0.40
CA SER A 69 8.35 6.94 0.54
C SER A 69 8.86 7.05 1.96
N ARG A 70 7.95 7.32 2.88
CA ARG A 70 8.21 7.34 4.31
C ARG A 70 7.15 6.53 5.02
N THR A 71 7.58 5.63 5.85
CA THR A 71 6.68 4.80 6.64
C THR A 71 7.10 4.86 8.11
N ASN A 72 6.12 5.09 8.98
CA ASN A 72 6.26 4.92 10.43
C ASN A 72 5.28 3.85 10.87
N SER A 73 5.74 2.86 11.60
CA SER A 73 4.87 1.84 12.16
C SER A 73 5.21 1.53 13.61
N TRP A 74 4.16 1.26 14.38
CA TRP A 74 4.22 0.70 15.70
C TRP A 74 3.50 -0.63 15.70
N ASP A 75 4.20 -1.68 16.10
CA ASP A 75 3.66 -3.02 16.20
C ASP A 75 3.79 -3.50 17.63
N ALA A 76 2.68 -3.88 18.26
CA ALA A 76 2.67 -4.49 19.57
C ALA A 76 2.01 -5.86 19.50
N ARG A 77 2.62 -6.84 20.11
CA ARG A 77 2.11 -8.22 20.20
C ARG A 77 2.27 -8.70 21.62
N PHE A 78 1.27 -9.44 22.06
CA PHE A 78 1.29 -10.08 23.36
C PHE A 78 0.80 -11.53 23.22
N ARG A 79 1.38 -12.42 23.99
CA ARG A 79 0.96 -13.80 24.14
C ARG A 79 0.93 -14.14 25.61
N MET A 80 -0.17 -14.67 26.04
CA MET A 80 -0.31 -15.29 27.33
C MET A 80 -0.75 -16.74 27.13
N GLU A 81 -0.08 -17.65 27.81
CA GLU A 81 -0.53 -19.03 27.96
C GLU A 81 -0.60 -19.33 29.45
N TRP A 82 -1.80 -19.69 29.91
CA TRP A 82 -2.08 -19.91 31.31
C TRP A 82 -2.66 -21.30 31.51
N THR A 83 -1.99 -22.07 32.37
CA THR A 83 -2.37 -23.44 32.75
C THR A 83 -2.60 -23.47 34.25
N PRO A 84 -3.78 -23.00 34.75
CA PRO A 84 -4.06 -22.93 36.19
C PRO A 84 -3.99 -24.31 36.87
N ASP A 85 -4.31 -25.36 36.12
CA ASP A 85 -4.18 -26.74 36.52
C ASP A 85 -3.96 -27.67 35.30
N SER A 86 -3.88 -28.97 35.52
CA SER A 86 -3.65 -29.96 34.46
C SER A 86 -4.82 -30.15 33.48
N MET A 87 -5.99 -29.56 33.78
CA MET A 87 -7.22 -29.67 32.99
C MET A 87 -7.47 -28.49 32.09
N TRP A 88 -6.90 -27.32 32.39
CA TRP A 88 -7.12 -26.11 31.65
C TRP A 88 -5.86 -25.59 30.96
N ASN A 89 -6.04 -25.14 29.74
CA ASN A 89 -5.05 -24.32 29.03
C ASN A 89 -5.78 -23.16 28.37
N ILE A 90 -5.39 -21.96 28.73
CA ILE A 90 -5.99 -20.71 28.24
C ILE A 90 -4.90 -19.94 27.51
N MET A 91 -5.18 -19.58 26.27
CA MET A 91 -4.26 -18.83 25.42
C MET A 91 -4.93 -17.52 24.99
N PHE A 92 -4.21 -16.42 25.13
CA PHE A 92 -4.63 -15.09 24.68
C PHE A 92 -3.51 -14.45 23.86
N ARG A 93 -3.83 -14.00 22.64
CA ARG A 93 -2.85 -13.43 21.69
C ARG A 93 -3.42 -12.20 20.99
N PRO A 94 -3.37 -11.01 21.61
CA PRO A 94 -3.68 -9.75 20.95
C PRO A 94 -2.49 -9.23 20.17
N SER A 95 -2.76 -8.49 19.11
CA SER A 95 -1.78 -7.67 18.39
C SER A 95 -2.42 -6.40 17.87
N ILE A 96 -1.66 -5.33 17.85
CA ILE A 96 -2.03 -4.05 17.25
C ILE A 96 -0.89 -3.55 16.39
N SER A 97 -1.25 -3.00 15.23
CA SER A 97 -0.32 -2.33 14.33
C SER A 97 -0.89 -0.98 13.95
N LEU A 98 -0.09 0.06 14.14
CA LEU A 98 -0.38 1.43 13.73
C LEU A 98 0.64 1.79 12.66
N LYS A 99 0.18 2.19 11.47
CA LYS A 99 1.05 2.48 10.35
C LYS A 99 0.64 3.80 9.70
N LYS A 100 1.63 4.67 9.50
CA LYS A 100 1.49 5.90 8.72
C LYS A 100 2.44 5.83 7.53
N THR A 101 1.91 6.10 6.35
CA THR A 101 2.67 6.11 5.10
C THR A 101 2.49 7.45 4.41
N ASP A 102 3.58 8.03 3.96
CA ASP A 102 3.63 9.28 3.22
C ASP A 102 4.52 9.05 1.99
N GLY A 103 4.03 9.41 0.80
CA GLY A 103 4.72 9.12 -0.43
C GLY A 103 4.55 10.20 -1.49
N ARG A 104 5.56 10.32 -2.35
CA ARG A 104 5.52 11.16 -3.55
C ARG A 104 6.18 10.41 -4.70
N THR A 105 5.45 10.28 -5.79
CA THR A 105 5.98 9.71 -7.03
C THR A 105 5.94 10.76 -8.13
N ILE A 106 7.06 11.02 -8.77
CA ILE A 106 7.17 11.84 -9.98
C ILE A 106 7.54 10.89 -11.11
N SER A 107 6.79 10.93 -12.20
CA SER A 107 7.05 10.09 -13.37
C SER A 107 6.95 10.92 -14.64
N SER A 108 7.96 10.81 -15.48
CA SER A 108 7.97 11.34 -16.85
C SER A 108 8.09 10.15 -17.80
N SER A 109 7.27 10.12 -18.84
CA SER A 109 7.32 9.09 -19.87
C SER A 109 7.01 9.70 -21.24
N ALA A 110 7.58 9.10 -22.27
CA ALA A 110 7.29 9.44 -23.66
C ALA A 110 7.29 8.18 -24.50
N ALA A 111 6.44 8.18 -25.53
CA ALA A 111 6.38 7.14 -26.54
C ALA A 111 6.89 7.68 -27.88
N PHE A 112 7.65 6.83 -28.60
CA PHE A 112 8.33 7.19 -29.82
C PHE A 112 8.03 6.14 -30.91
N ASN A 113 8.04 6.57 -32.16
CA ASN A 113 7.86 5.67 -33.33
C ASN A 113 9.13 4.89 -33.67
N GLU A 114 10.29 5.45 -33.33
CA GLU A 114 11.62 4.89 -33.57
C GLU A 114 12.44 4.88 -32.28
N ASP A 115 13.56 4.18 -32.24
CA ASP A 115 14.44 4.18 -31.09
C ASP A 115 15.01 5.58 -30.84
N PRO A 116 14.61 6.29 -29.77
CA PRO A 116 15.05 7.65 -29.55
C PRO A 116 16.54 7.77 -29.25
N TYR A 117 17.18 6.68 -28.78
CA TYR A 117 18.60 6.67 -28.46
C TYR A 117 19.52 6.68 -29.69
N GLU A 118 18.98 6.48 -30.88
CA GLU A 118 19.72 6.67 -32.14
C GLU A 118 19.97 8.15 -32.46
N TYR A 119 19.18 9.07 -31.81
CA TYR A 119 19.19 10.49 -32.13
C TYR A 119 19.58 11.37 -30.98
N VAL A 120 19.27 10.96 -29.73
CA VAL A 120 19.52 11.77 -28.52
C VAL A 120 19.96 10.89 -27.36
N ASP A 121 20.81 11.42 -26.49
CA ASP A 121 21.32 10.70 -25.32
C ASP A 121 20.26 10.60 -24.20
N ASN A 122 19.39 11.61 -24.06
CA ASN A 122 18.36 11.66 -23.03
C ASN A 122 16.97 11.95 -23.61
N PRO A 123 16.22 10.93 -24.03
CA PRO A 123 14.94 11.07 -24.73
C PRO A 123 13.82 11.72 -23.92
N LEU A 124 13.97 11.84 -22.59
CA LEU A 124 12.95 12.43 -21.72
C LEU A 124 13.23 13.89 -21.38
N ASP A 125 14.31 14.45 -21.89
CA ASP A 125 14.63 15.87 -21.73
C ASP A 125 13.76 16.73 -22.64
N ASP A 126 13.32 17.89 -22.17
CA ASP A 126 12.37 18.74 -22.90
C ASP A 126 12.92 19.16 -24.27
N ALA A 127 14.20 19.55 -24.34
CA ALA A 127 14.86 19.91 -25.59
C ALA A 127 14.97 18.74 -26.58
N SER A 128 15.24 17.53 -26.08
CA SER A 128 15.30 16.30 -26.90
C SER A 128 13.92 15.94 -27.45
N ILE A 129 12.87 16.09 -26.65
CA ILE A 129 11.49 15.85 -27.09
C ILE A 129 11.08 16.85 -28.16
N GLU A 130 11.39 18.13 -28.00
CA GLU A 130 11.11 19.16 -29.01
C GLU A 130 11.83 18.85 -30.32
N GLN A 131 13.10 18.47 -30.28
CA GLN A 131 13.86 18.06 -31.44
C GLN A 131 13.22 16.87 -32.16
N LEU A 132 12.91 15.79 -31.44
CA LEU A 132 12.32 14.56 -31.98
C LEU A 132 10.87 14.79 -32.49
N ALA A 133 10.13 15.72 -31.87
CA ALA A 133 8.78 16.06 -32.29
C ALA A 133 8.75 16.80 -33.63
N GLN A 134 9.74 17.66 -33.93
CA GLN A 134 9.87 18.31 -35.24
C GLN A 134 10.06 17.32 -36.39
N GLU A 135 10.52 16.12 -36.11
CA GLU A 135 10.72 15.02 -37.04
C GLU A 135 9.63 13.95 -36.97
N ASP A 136 8.47 14.23 -36.37
CA ASP A 136 7.32 13.34 -36.17
C ASP A 136 7.65 12.00 -35.44
N ARG A 137 8.73 11.97 -34.66
CA ARG A 137 9.20 10.76 -33.98
C ARG A 137 8.57 10.54 -32.61
N VAL A 138 8.01 11.60 -31.99
CA VAL A 138 7.33 11.54 -30.69
C VAL A 138 5.84 11.34 -30.87
N VAL A 139 5.27 10.36 -30.21
CA VAL A 139 3.82 10.13 -30.22
C VAL A 139 3.14 10.92 -29.09
N ASN A 140 3.66 10.77 -27.88
CA ASN A 140 3.15 11.49 -26.72
C ASN A 140 4.22 11.67 -25.65
N LYS A 141 3.96 12.63 -24.76
CA LYS A 141 4.71 12.89 -23.54
C LYS A 141 3.74 12.96 -22.39
N GLN A 142 4.06 12.32 -21.28
CA GLN A 142 3.25 12.35 -20.08
C GLN A 142 4.11 12.66 -18.86
N LYS A 143 3.63 13.60 -18.04
CA LYS A 143 4.19 13.87 -16.72
C LYS A 143 3.11 13.59 -15.68
N THR A 144 3.45 12.82 -14.65
CA THR A 144 2.54 12.51 -13.56
C THR A 144 3.22 12.77 -12.24
N THR A 145 2.56 13.47 -11.34
CA THR A 145 2.96 13.61 -9.95
C THR A 145 1.86 13.05 -9.08
N THR A 146 2.21 12.14 -8.19
CA THR A 146 1.28 11.53 -7.23
C THR A 146 1.80 11.74 -5.82
N ILE A 147 0.96 12.24 -4.94
CA ILE A 147 1.21 12.35 -3.51
C ILE A 147 0.20 11.45 -2.81
N SER A 148 0.67 10.60 -1.91
CA SER A 148 -0.16 9.64 -1.19
C SER A 148 0.08 9.73 0.31
N TYR A 149 -0.98 9.58 1.06
CA TYR A 149 -0.96 9.46 2.51
C TYR A 149 -1.86 8.30 2.92
N GLY A 150 -1.37 7.47 3.83
CA GLY A 150 -2.14 6.38 4.40
C GLY A 150 -1.94 6.32 5.91
N ASP A 151 -3.05 6.23 6.63
CA ASP A 151 -3.09 5.95 8.06
C ASP A 151 -3.86 4.65 8.26
N ALA A 152 -3.23 3.66 8.85
CA ALA A 152 -3.82 2.35 9.02
C ALA A 152 -3.68 1.87 10.47
N THR A 153 -4.79 1.47 11.06
CA THR A 153 -4.87 0.80 12.35
C THR A 153 -5.37 -0.61 12.16
N THR A 154 -4.60 -1.59 12.59
CA THR A 154 -5.00 -3.00 12.55
C THR A 154 -4.91 -3.60 13.93
N ALA A 155 -5.97 -4.23 14.40
CA ALA A 155 -6.00 -4.95 15.67
C ALA A 155 -6.51 -6.38 15.43
N ASN A 156 -5.79 -7.36 15.98
CA ASN A 156 -6.20 -8.75 15.94
C ASN A 156 -6.15 -9.32 17.35
N GLY A 157 -7.04 -10.23 17.65
CA GLY A 157 -7.08 -10.92 18.93
C GLY A 157 -7.52 -12.35 18.78
N MET A 158 -6.93 -13.22 19.59
CA MET A 158 -7.32 -14.61 19.67
C MET A 158 -7.37 -15.03 21.14
N ILE A 159 -8.48 -15.61 21.53
CA ILE A 159 -8.66 -16.29 22.81
C ILE A 159 -8.98 -17.74 22.52
N GLN A 160 -8.23 -18.67 23.13
CA GLN A 160 -8.48 -20.09 23.04
C GLN A 160 -8.50 -20.69 24.43
N VAL A 161 -9.53 -21.44 24.72
CA VAL A 161 -9.70 -22.16 25.96
C VAL A 161 -9.77 -23.66 25.65
N ASN A 162 -8.84 -24.42 26.15
CA ASN A 162 -8.85 -25.88 26.10
C ASN A 162 -9.17 -26.41 27.48
N ARG A 163 -10.13 -27.29 27.56
CA ARG A 163 -10.48 -27.99 28.78
C ARG A 163 -10.46 -29.53 28.57
N LYS A 164 -9.64 -30.19 29.33
CA LYS A 164 -9.71 -31.66 29.45
C LYS A 164 -10.90 -32.03 30.34
N LEU A 165 -11.78 -32.85 29.86
CA LEU A 165 -12.96 -33.29 30.59
C LEU A 165 -12.71 -34.59 31.37
N SER A 166 -11.68 -35.36 30.97
CA SER A 166 -11.29 -36.60 31.63
C SER A 166 -9.83 -36.94 31.34
N GLY A 167 -9.27 -37.85 32.11
CA GLY A 167 -7.88 -38.34 31.94
C GLY A 167 -7.63 -39.18 30.71
N ASN A 168 -8.68 -39.70 30.04
CA ASN A 168 -8.60 -40.55 28.85
C ASN A 168 -8.55 -39.82 27.53
N GLY A 169 -8.38 -38.45 27.55
CA GLY A 169 -8.17 -37.65 26.34
C GLY A 169 -9.40 -36.92 25.82
N ARG A 170 -10.56 -37.05 26.50
CA ARG A 170 -11.76 -36.27 26.19
C ARG A 170 -11.47 -34.78 26.44
N ASN A 171 -11.71 -33.90 25.45
CA ASN A 171 -11.47 -32.49 25.60
C ASN A 171 -12.42 -31.61 24.77
N VAL A 172 -12.56 -30.37 25.19
CA VAL A 172 -13.27 -29.30 24.49
C VAL A 172 -12.32 -28.14 24.27
N THR A 173 -12.31 -27.62 23.06
CA THR A 173 -11.61 -26.40 22.71
C THR A 173 -12.61 -25.37 22.22
N LEU A 174 -12.61 -24.18 22.81
CA LEU A 174 -13.31 -23.02 22.31
C LEU A 174 -12.27 -21.97 21.90
N ARG A 175 -12.37 -21.51 20.66
CA ARG A 175 -11.50 -20.45 20.12
C ARG A 175 -12.35 -19.32 19.55
N VAL A 176 -11.99 -18.12 19.93
CA VAL A 176 -12.56 -16.87 19.39
C VAL A 176 -11.43 -16.05 18.78
N ASP A 177 -11.55 -15.73 17.51
CA ASP A 177 -10.66 -14.82 16.79
C ASP A 177 -11.44 -13.55 16.46
N GLY A 178 -10.80 -12.39 16.62
CA GLY A 178 -11.32 -11.11 16.24
C GLY A 178 -10.30 -10.33 15.40
N ASN A 179 -10.77 -9.60 14.41
CA ASN A 179 -9.94 -8.69 13.60
C ASN A 179 -10.65 -7.37 13.39
N TYR A 180 -9.87 -6.31 13.37
CA TYR A 180 -10.29 -4.95 13.04
C TYR A 180 -9.21 -4.29 12.20
N SER A 181 -9.63 -3.58 11.13
CA SER A 181 -8.75 -2.75 10.33
C SER A 181 -9.51 -1.47 9.95
N ASP A 182 -8.87 -0.35 10.19
CA ASP A 182 -9.33 0.98 9.77
C ASP A 182 -8.19 1.62 9.00
N GLU A 183 -8.42 1.93 7.74
CA GLU A 183 -7.44 2.51 6.83
C GLU A 183 -8.03 3.75 6.17
N ASP A 184 -7.34 4.87 6.28
CA ASP A 184 -7.64 6.11 5.58
C ASP A 184 -6.55 6.36 4.54
N SER A 185 -6.90 6.24 3.27
CA SER A 185 -6.00 6.48 2.16
C SER A 185 -6.41 7.71 1.38
N LYS A 186 -5.46 8.62 1.18
CA LYS A 186 -5.61 9.88 0.46
C LYS A 186 -4.57 9.94 -0.64
N THR A 187 -5.00 10.26 -1.85
CA THR A 187 -4.09 10.37 -2.98
C THR A 187 -4.45 11.58 -3.83
N PHE A 188 -3.49 12.44 -4.07
CA PHE A 188 -3.60 13.51 -5.04
C PHE A 188 -2.68 13.20 -6.23
N SER A 189 -3.20 13.30 -7.44
CA SER A 189 -2.45 13.06 -8.67
C SER A 189 -2.68 14.16 -9.69
N THR A 190 -1.59 14.64 -10.29
CA THR A 190 -1.61 15.46 -11.48
C THR A 190 -1.09 14.65 -12.65
N GLN A 191 -1.75 14.75 -13.78
CA GLN A 191 -1.36 14.11 -15.03
C GLN A 191 -1.44 15.14 -16.14
N ASP A 192 -0.32 15.41 -16.77
CA ASP A 192 -0.21 16.26 -17.95
C ASP A 192 0.23 15.37 -19.11
N LEU A 193 -0.58 15.30 -20.16
CA LEU A 193 -0.37 14.48 -21.35
C LEU A 193 -0.43 15.37 -22.58
N GLN A 194 0.57 15.31 -23.43
CA GLN A 194 0.66 16.01 -24.71
C GLN A 194 0.80 14.97 -25.81
N TYR A 195 -0.01 15.10 -26.84
CA TYR A 195 0.03 14.31 -28.06
C TYR A 195 0.61 15.15 -29.18
N PHE A 196 1.68 14.69 -29.81
CA PHE A 196 2.36 15.39 -30.91
C PHE A 196 1.82 15.00 -32.29
N GLN A 197 1.10 13.88 -32.38
CA GLN A 197 0.51 13.39 -33.62
C GLN A 197 -1.01 13.59 -33.69
N LEU A 198 -1.60 14.26 -32.71
CA LEU A 198 -3.02 14.61 -32.66
C LEU A 198 -3.12 16.13 -32.47
N MET A 199 -3.80 16.77 -33.40
CA MET A 199 -4.05 18.21 -33.34
C MET A 199 -5.43 18.48 -32.73
N ASP A 200 -5.55 19.58 -32.00
CA ASP A 200 -6.82 20.11 -31.55
C ASP A 200 -7.56 20.89 -32.70
N MET A 201 -8.72 21.46 -32.40
CA MET A 201 -9.52 22.23 -33.37
C MET A 201 -8.81 23.50 -33.85
N LEU A 202 -7.75 23.94 -33.18
CA LEU A 202 -6.97 25.13 -33.50
C LEU A 202 -5.67 24.78 -34.26
N GLY A 203 -5.43 23.49 -34.54
CA GLY A 203 -4.22 23.01 -35.21
C GLY A 203 -2.98 23.00 -34.31
N GLN A 204 -3.18 22.96 -32.98
CA GLN A 204 -2.12 22.80 -31.99
C GLN A 204 -2.08 21.37 -31.47
N ASP A 205 -0.97 20.97 -30.87
CA ASP A 205 -0.84 19.66 -30.23
C ASP A 205 -1.94 19.45 -29.18
N SER A 206 -2.63 18.32 -29.28
CA SER A 206 -3.68 17.99 -28.32
C SER A 206 -3.10 17.73 -26.93
N THR A 207 -3.63 18.42 -25.92
CA THR A 207 -3.22 18.26 -24.54
C THR A 207 -4.36 17.77 -23.67
N TYR A 208 -4.02 16.96 -22.66
CA TYR A 208 -4.96 16.48 -21.67
C TYR A 208 -4.38 16.67 -20.29
N GLN A 209 -5.15 17.28 -19.39
CA GLN A 209 -4.79 17.48 -18.00
C GLN A 209 -5.84 16.81 -17.09
N ALA A 210 -5.38 16.09 -16.09
CA ALA A 210 -6.23 15.51 -15.08
C ALA A 210 -5.61 15.69 -13.69
N TYR A 211 -6.32 16.43 -12.84
CA TYR A 211 -5.92 16.66 -11.45
C TYR A 211 -6.99 16.04 -10.55
N ARG A 212 -6.62 14.99 -9.81
CA ARG A 212 -7.58 14.19 -9.07
C ARG A 212 -7.16 14.02 -7.62
N TYR A 213 -8.12 14.24 -6.72
CA TYR A 213 -7.99 13.92 -5.32
C TYR A 213 -8.91 12.73 -4.99
N ASN A 214 -8.33 11.66 -4.47
CA ASN A 214 -9.05 10.47 -4.09
C ASN A 214 -8.98 10.28 -2.58
N LEU A 215 -10.13 10.05 -1.97
CA LEU A 215 -10.30 9.63 -0.59
C LEU A 215 -10.83 8.20 -0.60
N MET A 216 -10.24 7.32 0.17
CA MET A 216 -10.67 5.93 0.25
C MET A 216 -10.55 5.40 1.69
N PRO A 217 -11.45 5.83 2.60
CA PRO A 217 -11.54 5.21 3.92
C PRO A 217 -12.08 3.79 3.79
N THR A 218 -11.44 2.86 4.46
CA THR A 218 -11.81 1.45 4.47
C THR A 218 -11.86 0.93 5.89
N LYS A 219 -13.01 0.35 6.28
CA LYS A 219 -13.20 -0.29 7.57
C LYS A 219 -13.54 -1.75 7.39
N ASN A 220 -12.77 -2.59 8.05
CA ASN A 220 -13.01 -4.02 8.06
C ASN A 220 -13.02 -4.51 9.51
N TRP A 221 -13.97 -5.34 9.85
CA TRP A 221 -13.96 -6.05 11.11
C TRP A 221 -14.62 -7.41 10.99
N GLY A 222 -14.24 -8.30 11.83
CA GLY A 222 -14.83 -9.62 11.81
C GLY A 222 -14.48 -10.41 13.05
N TYR A 223 -15.20 -11.49 13.24
CA TYR A 223 -14.90 -12.46 14.26
C TYR A 223 -15.18 -13.88 13.78
N ALA A 224 -14.50 -14.82 14.38
CA ALA A 224 -14.76 -16.23 14.17
C ALA A 224 -14.81 -16.95 15.52
N VAL A 225 -15.77 -17.83 15.67
CA VAL A 225 -15.91 -18.71 16.84
C VAL A 225 -15.80 -20.13 16.37
N LYS A 226 -14.89 -20.89 16.96
CA LYS A 226 -14.67 -22.30 16.67
C LYS A 226 -14.78 -23.12 17.95
N ALA A 227 -15.65 -24.10 17.95
CA ALA A 227 -15.77 -25.11 18.99
C ALA A 227 -15.32 -26.45 18.45
N VAL A 228 -14.51 -27.15 19.23
CA VAL A 228 -14.04 -28.48 18.89
C VAL A 228 -14.24 -29.40 20.10
N TYR A 229 -14.88 -30.54 19.89
CA TYR A 229 -15.03 -31.62 20.87
C TYR A 229 -14.31 -32.85 20.40
N SER A 230 -13.53 -33.45 21.26
CA SER A 230 -12.78 -34.68 20.97
C SER A 230 -13.17 -35.76 21.95
N GLU A 231 -13.69 -36.87 21.44
CA GLU A 231 -14.12 -38.08 22.17
C GLU A 231 -13.17 -39.23 21.86
N PRO A 232 -12.53 -39.83 22.85
CA PRO A 232 -11.79 -41.07 22.67
C PRO A 232 -12.79 -42.24 22.50
N ILE A 233 -12.73 -42.94 21.36
CA ILE A 233 -13.61 -44.08 21.05
C ILE A 233 -12.90 -45.41 21.19
N ALA A 234 -11.57 -45.45 21.07
CA ALA A 234 -10.76 -46.62 21.25
C ALA A 234 -9.32 -46.25 21.65
N ASN A 235 -8.48 -47.26 21.93
CA ASN A 235 -7.07 -46.99 22.23
C ASN A 235 -6.40 -46.28 21.06
N LYS A 236 -5.88 -45.06 21.31
CA LYS A 236 -5.26 -44.15 20.32
C LYS A 236 -6.20 -43.69 19.19
N THR A 237 -7.53 -43.84 19.32
CA THR A 237 -8.52 -43.45 18.32
C THR A 237 -9.46 -42.40 18.91
N TYR A 238 -9.61 -41.28 18.21
CA TYR A 238 -10.44 -40.14 18.63
C TYR A 238 -11.44 -39.79 17.54
N LEU A 239 -12.67 -39.49 17.96
CA LEU A 239 -13.68 -38.86 17.12
C LEU A 239 -13.71 -37.39 17.44
N GLN A 240 -13.60 -36.54 16.43
CA GLN A 240 -13.56 -35.08 16.59
C GLN A 240 -14.72 -34.43 15.87
N PHE A 241 -15.49 -33.65 16.62
CA PHE A 241 -16.53 -32.77 16.09
C PHE A 241 -16.05 -31.36 16.13
N SER A 242 -16.18 -30.64 15.03
CA SER A 242 -15.83 -29.21 14.97
C SER A 242 -16.96 -28.39 14.33
N TYR A 243 -17.25 -27.28 14.96
CA TYR A 243 -18.17 -26.27 14.43
C TYR A 243 -17.45 -24.93 14.39
N GLN A 244 -17.60 -24.20 13.29
CA GLN A 244 -17.03 -22.88 13.13
C GLN A 244 -18.07 -21.94 12.53
N TYR A 245 -18.23 -20.79 13.17
CA TYR A 245 -18.98 -19.65 12.67
C TYR A 245 -18.02 -18.50 12.39
N LYS A 246 -18.15 -17.83 11.24
CA LYS A 246 -17.37 -16.68 10.89
C LYS A 246 -18.28 -15.57 10.38
N TYR A 247 -18.06 -14.35 10.88
CA TYR A 247 -18.67 -13.14 10.40
C TYR A 247 -17.59 -12.16 9.96
N SER A 248 -17.81 -11.47 8.84
CA SER A 248 -16.92 -10.40 8.36
C SER A 248 -17.73 -9.27 7.76
N PHE A 249 -17.33 -8.07 8.09
CA PHE A 249 -17.89 -6.83 7.54
C PHE A 249 -16.76 -6.05 6.90
N SER A 250 -17.02 -5.52 5.70
CA SER A 250 -16.10 -4.65 4.97
C SER A 250 -16.89 -3.48 4.39
N LYS A 251 -16.41 -2.29 4.64
CA LYS A 251 -16.93 -1.06 4.06
C LYS A 251 -15.78 -0.25 3.50
N SER A 252 -15.87 0.11 2.22
CA SER A 252 -14.94 1.02 1.57
C SER A 252 -15.76 2.04 0.78
N ASP A 253 -15.56 3.31 1.12
CA ASP A 253 -16.18 4.43 0.43
C ASP A 253 -15.08 5.18 -0.34
N ARG A 254 -15.23 5.29 -1.65
CA ARG A 254 -14.31 6.04 -2.48
C ARG A 254 -14.96 7.32 -2.96
N SER A 255 -14.32 8.43 -2.67
CA SER A 255 -14.65 9.74 -3.22
C SER A 255 -13.53 10.23 -4.12
N THR A 256 -13.87 10.70 -5.31
CA THR A 256 -12.91 11.23 -6.27
C THR A 256 -13.36 12.65 -6.64
N TYR A 257 -12.47 13.60 -6.46
CA TYR A 257 -12.66 15.00 -6.82
C TYR A 257 -11.77 15.32 -8.00
N ASP A 258 -12.34 15.96 -9.04
CA ASP A 258 -11.61 16.36 -10.24
C ASP A 258 -11.40 17.87 -10.24
N PHE A 259 -10.16 18.28 -10.21
CA PHE A 259 -9.73 19.70 -10.22
C PHE A 259 -9.24 20.16 -11.59
N SER A 260 -9.38 19.36 -12.63
CA SER A 260 -8.88 19.68 -13.99
C SER A 260 -9.52 20.94 -14.59
N ARG A 261 -10.67 21.36 -14.05
CA ARG A 261 -11.39 22.56 -14.48
C ARG A 261 -11.06 23.82 -13.67
N LEU A 262 -10.34 23.67 -12.56
CA LEU A 262 -9.89 24.81 -11.78
C LEU A 262 -8.74 25.51 -12.52
N ASN A 263 -8.69 26.83 -12.36
CA ASN A 263 -7.66 27.65 -13.03
C ASN A 263 -6.27 27.09 -12.73
N ASN A 264 -5.54 26.71 -13.78
CA ASN A 264 -4.25 26.00 -13.72
C ASN A 264 -3.21 26.68 -12.80
N GLY A 265 -3.27 28.01 -12.62
CA GLY A 265 -2.37 28.75 -11.73
C GLY A 265 -2.40 28.31 -10.26
N VAL A 266 -3.44 27.60 -9.81
CA VAL A 266 -3.52 27.08 -8.43
C VAL A 266 -2.51 25.93 -8.23
N PHE A 267 -2.24 25.14 -9.27
CA PHE A 267 -1.37 23.95 -9.18
C PHE A 267 0.07 24.22 -9.61
N ASP A 268 0.31 25.21 -10.46
CA ASP A 268 1.63 25.51 -11.02
C ASP A 268 2.65 25.93 -9.94
N ASN A 269 2.19 26.56 -8.87
CA ASN A 269 3.03 27.04 -7.78
C ASN A 269 3.00 26.13 -6.53
N ILE A 270 2.22 25.05 -6.53
CA ILE A 270 2.18 24.13 -5.42
C ILE A 270 3.35 23.16 -5.55
N THR A 271 4.44 23.45 -4.83
CA THR A 271 5.46 22.47 -4.55
C THR A 271 5.08 21.81 -3.23
N PRO A 272 4.38 20.66 -3.24
CA PRO A 272 4.02 20.01 -2.00
C PRO A 272 5.29 19.67 -1.26
N ALA A 273 5.38 20.08 -0.01
CA ALA A 273 6.49 19.67 0.83
C ALA A 273 6.46 18.14 0.90
N TYR A 274 7.52 17.53 0.40
CA TYR A 274 7.72 16.09 0.60
C TYR A 274 7.59 15.78 2.09
N ARG A 275 6.83 14.74 2.42
CA ARG A 275 6.58 14.27 3.79
C ARG A 275 5.58 15.10 4.61
N SER A 276 4.77 15.93 3.99
CA SER A 276 3.74 16.66 4.71
C SER A 276 2.47 16.79 3.87
N TRP A 277 1.57 15.85 4.09
CA TRP A 277 0.24 15.88 3.48
C TRP A 277 -0.61 17.06 3.99
N GLU A 278 -0.56 17.31 5.29
CA GLU A 278 -1.31 18.43 5.89
C GLU A 278 -0.92 19.77 5.29
N SER A 279 0.36 20.02 5.05
CA SER A 279 0.83 21.23 4.39
C SER A 279 0.33 21.34 2.95
N TYR A 280 0.22 20.21 2.25
CA TYR A 280 -0.32 20.17 0.91
C TYR A 280 -1.82 20.42 0.89
N LEU A 281 -2.59 19.78 1.78
CA LEU A 281 -4.03 20.02 1.91
C LEU A 281 -4.35 21.46 2.30
N ALA A 282 -3.52 22.11 3.11
CA ALA A 282 -3.70 23.51 3.46
C ALA A 282 -3.67 24.44 2.22
N CYS A 283 -2.93 24.06 1.18
CA CYS A 283 -2.92 24.78 -0.09
C CYS A 283 -4.18 24.54 -0.95
N LEU A 284 -4.96 23.47 -0.65
CA LEU A 284 -6.14 23.06 -1.40
C LEU A 284 -7.47 23.34 -0.67
N THR A 285 -7.44 24.03 0.46
CA THR A 285 -8.64 24.17 1.34
C THR A 285 -9.81 24.88 0.68
N GLU A 286 -9.58 25.92 -0.11
CA GLU A 286 -10.65 26.64 -0.80
C GLU A 286 -11.29 25.82 -1.95
N PRO A 287 -10.53 25.17 -2.83
CA PRO A 287 -11.08 24.36 -3.90
C PRO A 287 -11.84 23.11 -3.40
N LEU A 288 -11.49 22.58 -2.23
CA LEU A 288 -12.18 21.40 -1.66
C LEU A 288 -13.59 21.71 -1.14
N ALA A 289 -13.88 22.98 -0.83
CA ALA A 289 -15.20 23.38 -0.34
C ALA A 289 -16.28 23.45 -1.42
N ASP A 290 -15.90 23.54 -2.69
CA ASP A 290 -16.79 23.71 -3.84
C ASP A 290 -17.10 22.37 -4.57
N TYR A 291 -16.61 21.24 -4.07
CA TYR A 291 -16.80 19.92 -4.67
C TYR A 291 -17.56 18.96 -3.74
#